data_68a86408a53dac51951fb786e36dd15e
#
_entry.id   68a86408a53dac51951fb786e36dd15e
#
_cell.length_a   1.000
_cell.length_b   1.000
_cell.length_c   1.000
_cell.angle_alpha   90.00
_cell.angle_beta   90.00
_cell.angle_gamma   90.00
#
_symmetry.space_group_name_H-M   'P 1'
#
loop_
_entity.id
_entity.type
_entity.pdbx_description
1 polymer ?
#
loop_
_entity_poly.entity_id
_entity_poly.type
_entity_poly.pdbx_seq_one_letter_code
_entity_poly.pdbx_strand_id
1 'polypeptide(L)'
;MEKPTRLALLKEIAEFLNEETEMYSMMHGGLRYLINGSNFTTGWIFFINEEGDHELVSSVDLPGALSKKDCHYMTNGSCWCVKAYNNKKLTKAYNIINCSRINLANQESEKDDYLITHHATVPLRSGDEQYGLLNVATPHTVVYSQDDLELLESVALQIGSAIKRIYLTDQEKEAARISERNRLARDLHDSVNQMLFSLKLTAHAAHDITEDR
;
A
#
# COMPACT_ATOMS: atom_id res chain seq x y z
N MET A 1 28.42 -11.65 1.42
CA MET A 1 28.14 -10.98 0.13
C MET A 1 28.33 -9.49 0.34
N GLU A 2 29.00 -8.84 -0.60
CA GLU A 2 29.17 -7.39 -0.58
C GLU A 2 27.81 -6.72 -0.89
N LYS A 3 27.46 -5.66 -0.14
CA LYS A 3 26.19 -4.96 -0.37
C LYS A 3 26.24 -4.21 -1.69
N PRO A 4 25.11 -4.09 -2.42
CA PRO A 4 25.06 -3.34 -3.67
C PRO A 4 25.38 -1.86 -3.42
N THR A 5 25.84 -1.17 -4.45
CA THR A 5 25.93 0.29 -4.39
C THR A 5 24.53 0.89 -4.25
N ARG A 6 24.42 2.10 -3.67
CA ARG A 6 23.13 2.81 -3.54
C ARG A 6 22.36 2.89 -4.86
N LEU A 7 23.06 3.18 -5.96
CA LEU A 7 22.45 3.26 -7.29
C LEU A 7 21.92 1.89 -7.76
N ALA A 8 22.70 0.82 -7.55
CA ALA A 8 22.29 -0.53 -7.90
C ALA A 8 21.05 -0.96 -7.09
N LEU A 9 21.03 -0.68 -5.79
CA LEU A 9 19.87 -0.96 -4.94
C LEU A 9 18.62 -0.23 -5.40
N LEU A 10 18.72 1.08 -5.67
CA LEU A 10 17.58 1.87 -6.15
C LEU A 10 17.06 1.39 -7.50
N LYS A 11 17.96 0.92 -8.40
CA LYS A 11 17.59 0.32 -9.67
C LYS A 11 16.83 -0.99 -9.46
N GLU A 12 17.35 -1.92 -8.65
CA GLU A 12 16.70 -3.20 -8.35
C GLU A 12 15.30 -3.00 -7.73
N ILE A 13 15.18 -2.04 -6.80
CA ILE A 13 13.88 -1.68 -6.21
C ILE A 13 12.93 -1.15 -7.30
N ALA A 14 13.39 -0.23 -8.16
CA ALA A 14 12.56 0.34 -9.21
C ALA A 14 12.08 -0.72 -10.22
N GLU A 15 12.96 -1.64 -10.63
CA GLU A 15 12.61 -2.76 -11.52
C GLU A 15 11.53 -3.63 -10.88
N PHE A 16 11.74 -4.07 -9.65
CA PHE A 16 10.77 -4.88 -8.90
C PHE A 16 9.42 -4.16 -8.76
N LEU A 17 9.44 -2.91 -8.30
CA LEU A 17 8.21 -2.14 -8.09
C LEU A 17 7.43 -1.91 -9.39
N ASN A 18 8.09 -1.83 -10.56
CA ASN A 18 7.43 -1.66 -11.85
C ASN A 18 6.75 -2.94 -12.35
N GLU A 19 7.28 -4.10 -12.02
CA GLU A 19 6.74 -5.40 -12.44
C GLU A 19 5.57 -5.85 -11.56
N GLU A 20 5.60 -5.48 -10.27
CA GLU A 20 4.60 -5.94 -9.31
C GLU A 20 3.27 -5.20 -9.48
N THR A 21 2.18 -5.95 -9.42
CA THR A 21 0.82 -5.44 -9.64
C THR A 21 -0.09 -5.60 -8.41
N GLU A 22 0.35 -6.36 -7.41
CA GLU A 22 -0.39 -6.59 -6.18
C GLU A 22 0.17 -5.68 -5.08
N MET A 23 -0.70 -4.95 -4.39
CA MET A 23 -0.33 -3.87 -3.46
C MET A 23 0.54 -4.36 -2.28
N TYR A 24 0.11 -5.43 -1.61
CA TYR A 24 0.84 -5.93 -0.43
C TYR A 24 2.15 -6.60 -0.81
N SER A 25 2.18 -7.37 -1.89
CA SER A 25 3.39 -7.99 -2.44
C SER A 25 4.42 -6.94 -2.84
N MET A 26 3.96 -5.85 -3.47
CA MET A 26 4.78 -4.72 -3.88
C MET A 26 5.41 -4.01 -2.66
N MET A 27 4.63 -3.69 -1.63
CA MET A 27 5.14 -3.04 -0.43
C MET A 27 6.12 -3.94 0.35
N HIS A 28 5.78 -5.23 0.49
CA HIS A 28 6.64 -6.20 1.19
C HIS A 28 7.95 -6.43 0.44
N GLY A 29 7.89 -6.64 -0.87
CA GLY A 29 9.08 -6.85 -1.70
C GLY A 29 9.99 -5.63 -1.72
N GLY A 30 9.43 -4.43 -1.92
CA GLY A 30 10.19 -3.18 -1.86
C GLY A 30 10.89 -2.96 -0.52
N LEU A 31 10.18 -3.21 0.59
CA LEU A 31 10.77 -3.18 1.93
C LEU A 31 11.89 -4.21 2.08
N ARG A 32 11.70 -5.44 1.63
CA ARG A 32 12.69 -6.51 1.70
C ARG A 32 13.95 -6.19 0.90
N TYR A 33 13.81 -5.63 -0.31
CA TYR A 33 14.97 -5.16 -1.09
C TYR A 33 15.74 -4.07 -0.35
N LEU A 34 15.03 -3.10 0.24
CA LEU A 34 15.67 -2.05 1.04
C LEU A 34 16.46 -2.63 2.22
N ILE A 35 15.86 -3.51 3.02
CA ILE A 35 16.53 -4.09 4.20
C ILE A 35 17.74 -4.95 3.78
N ASN A 36 17.59 -5.80 2.78
CA ASN A 36 18.68 -6.69 2.33
C ASN A 36 19.84 -5.95 1.67
N GLY A 37 19.56 -4.85 0.96
CA GLY A 37 20.55 -4.09 0.19
C GLY A 37 21.17 -2.90 0.93
N SER A 38 20.68 -2.55 2.14
CA SER A 38 21.15 -1.39 2.91
C SER A 38 21.80 -1.78 4.24
N ASN A 39 22.07 -0.78 5.09
CA ASN A 39 22.56 -0.98 6.46
C ASN A 39 21.43 -1.09 7.49
N PHE A 40 20.17 -0.94 7.08
CA PHE A 40 19.05 -1.21 7.93
C PHE A 40 18.90 -2.72 8.17
N THR A 41 18.47 -3.11 9.37
CA THR A 41 18.32 -4.53 9.72
C THR A 41 16.88 -4.94 9.87
N THR A 42 15.97 -3.99 10.06
CA THR A 42 14.54 -4.21 10.16
C THR A 42 13.78 -3.04 9.58
N GLY A 43 12.56 -3.29 9.14
CA GLY A 43 11.66 -2.25 8.69
C GLY A 43 10.20 -2.66 8.74
N TRP A 44 9.33 -1.68 8.68
CA TRP A 44 7.88 -1.89 8.62
C TRP A 44 7.17 -0.75 7.90
N ILE A 45 6.02 -1.07 7.32
CA ILE A 45 5.16 -0.12 6.61
C ILE A 45 3.82 -0.05 7.33
N PHE A 46 3.41 1.18 7.65
CA PHE A 46 2.04 1.48 8.02
C PHE A 46 1.31 2.08 6.81
N PHE A 47 0.19 1.47 6.43
CA PHE A 47 -0.80 2.14 5.60
C PHE A 47 -1.67 3.01 6.50
N ILE A 48 -2.05 4.21 6.04
CA ILE A 48 -2.87 5.13 6.84
C ILE A 48 -4.05 5.55 5.95
N ASN A 49 -5.27 5.27 6.43
CA ASN A 49 -6.50 5.59 5.73
C ASN A 49 -6.88 7.08 5.85
N GLU A 50 -7.97 7.49 5.20
CA GLU A 50 -8.44 8.87 5.20
C GLU A 50 -8.91 9.33 6.60
N GLU A 51 -9.35 8.41 7.46
CA GLU A 51 -9.72 8.69 8.84
C GLU A 51 -8.49 8.89 9.75
N GLY A 52 -7.30 8.56 9.25
CA GLY A 52 -6.03 8.69 9.98
C GLY A 52 -5.68 7.46 10.82
N ASP A 53 -6.41 6.36 10.65
CA ASP A 53 -6.11 5.08 11.26
C ASP A 53 -4.99 4.39 10.50
N HIS A 54 -4.11 3.71 11.24
CA HIS A 54 -2.97 3.02 10.66
C HIS A 54 -3.14 1.50 10.76
N GLU A 55 -2.67 0.82 9.73
CA GLU A 55 -2.57 -0.63 9.64
C GLU A 55 -1.12 -1.04 9.36
N LEU A 56 -0.61 -2.05 10.07
CA LEU A 56 0.68 -2.67 9.76
C LEU A 56 0.51 -3.58 8.54
N VAL A 57 0.93 -3.13 7.37
CA VAL A 57 0.74 -3.86 6.12
C VAL A 57 1.95 -4.68 5.71
N SER A 58 3.12 -4.34 6.20
CA SER A 58 4.35 -5.09 5.92
C SER A 58 5.38 -4.92 7.02
N SER A 59 6.17 -5.96 7.24
CA SER A 59 7.34 -5.91 8.10
C SER A 59 8.40 -6.92 7.63
N VAL A 60 9.67 -6.58 7.88
CA VAL A 60 10.84 -7.43 7.62
C VAL A 60 11.72 -7.44 8.85
N ASP A 61 12.06 -8.64 9.32
CA ASP A 61 12.97 -8.89 10.45
C ASP A 61 12.64 -8.08 11.71
N LEU A 62 11.34 -7.98 12.07
CA LEU A 62 10.92 -7.32 13.31
C LEU A 62 11.50 -8.05 14.52
N PRO A 63 12.10 -7.30 15.48
CA PRO A 63 12.52 -7.88 16.76
C PRO A 63 11.39 -8.59 17.48
N GLY A 64 11.74 -9.63 18.26
CA GLY A 64 10.78 -10.41 19.03
C GLY A 64 9.89 -9.55 19.92
N ALA A 65 10.43 -8.48 20.54
CA ALA A 65 9.65 -7.55 21.34
C ALA A 65 8.50 -6.89 20.56
N LEU A 66 8.71 -6.56 19.28
CA LEU A 66 7.70 -5.90 18.41
C LEU A 66 6.76 -6.90 17.71
N SER A 67 7.22 -8.14 17.48
CA SER A 67 6.42 -9.18 16.81
C SER A 67 5.55 -10.00 17.79
N LYS A 68 5.79 -9.92 19.09
CA LYS A 68 5.00 -10.62 20.13
C LYS A 68 3.51 -10.23 20.08
N LYS A 69 2.65 -11.15 20.53
CA LYS A 69 1.19 -10.96 20.62
C LYS A 69 0.59 -10.46 19.30
N ASP A 70 1.01 -11.04 18.20
CA ASP A 70 0.54 -10.67 16.86
C ASP A 70 0.80 -9.18 16.52
N CYS A 71 2.01 -8.72 16.77
CA CYS A 71 2.44 -7.35 16.55
C CYS A 71 1.61 -6.29 17.31
N HIS A 72 1.09 -6.65 18.49
CA HIS A 72 0.19 -5.79 19.30
C HIS A 72 0.66 -4.35 19.44
N TYR A 73 1.97 -4.13 19.69
CA TYR A 73 2.52 -2.78 19.85
C TYR A 73 2.61 -2.02 18.54
N MET A 74 2.58 -2.71 17.40
CA MET A 74 2.62 -2.10 16.08
C MET A 74 1.21 -1.78 15.56
N THR A 75 0.23 -2.60 15.91
CA THR A 75 -1.16 -2.45 15.46
C THR A 75 -1.99 -1.53 16.35
N ASN A 76 -1.67 -1.46 17.66
CA ASN A 76 -2.46 -0.70 18.61
C ASN A 76 -1.77 0.58 19.10
N GLY A 77 -2.58 1.52 19.59
CA GLY A 77 -2.12 2.79 20.15
C GLY A 77 -1.64 3.79 19.09
N SER A 78 -1.21 4.95 19.51
CA SER A 78 -0.71 6.02 18.66
C SER A 78 0.74 6.35 18.96
N CYS A 79 1.49 6.77 17.94
CA CYS A 79 2.86 7.27 18.08
C CYS A 79 2.99 8.67 17.46
N TRP A 80 4.11 9.32 17.74
CA TRP A 80 4.40 10.63 17.16
C TRP A 80 4.38 10.61 15.63
N CYS A 81 4.92 9.54 15.00
CA CYS A 81 5.00 9.42 13.54
C CYS A 81 3.62 9.47 12.87
N VAL A 82 2.65 8.68 13.37
CA VAL A 82 1.28 8.67 12.86
C VAL A 82 0.60 10.02 13.11
N LYS A 83 0.78 10.62 14.30
CA LYS A 83 0.24 11.95 14.59
C LYS A 83 0.84 13.04 13.69
N ALA A 84 2.16 13.00 13.45
CA ALA A 84 2.84 13.98 12.60
C ALA A 84 2.42 13.82 11.13
N TYR A 85 2.21 12.58 10.68
CA TYR A 85 1.66 12.27 9.36
C TYR A 85 0.26 12.86 9.20
N ASN A 86 -0.68 12.54 10.11
CA ASN A 86 -2.07 13.03 10.07
C ASN A 86 -2.15 14.57 10.09
N ASN A 87 -1.21 15.22 10.79
CA ASN A 87 -1.11 16.67 10.83
C ASN A 87 -0.31 17.27 9.65
N LYS A 88 0.08 16.47 8.65
CA LYS A 88 0.88 16.89 7.48
C LYS A 88 2.22 17.55 7.84
N LYS A 89 2.77 17.25 9.02
CA LYS A 89 4.06 17.76 9.50
C LYS A 89 5.24 16.89 9.05
N LEU A 90 4.99 15.65 8.65
CA LEU A 90 5.98 14.71 8.18
C LEU A 90 6.07 14.77 6.66
N THR A 91 7.05 15.50 6.13
CA THR A 91 7.21 15.74 4.69
C THR A 91 8.46 15.10 4.10
N LYS A 92 9.41 14.67 4.94
CA LYS A 92 10.67 14.02 4.57
C LYS A 92 11.03 12.94 5.57
N ALA A 93 12.21 12.33 5.44
CA ALA A 93 12.71 11.37 6.42
C ALA A 93 13.16 12.07 7.71
N TYR A 94 12.85 11.45 8.85
CA TYR A 94 13.20 11.94 10.17
C TYR A 94 13.75 10.83 11.04
N ASN A 95 14.75 11.17 11.85
CA ASN A 95 15.20 10.37 12.98
C ASN A 95 14.20 10.47 14.13
N ILE A 96 13.74 9.35 14.64
CA ILE A 96 12.81 9.25 15.77
C ILE A 96 13.56 8.75 16.99
N ILE A 97 13.81 9.68 17.90
CA ILE A 97 14.62 9.42 19.10
C ILE A 97 13.80 8.75 20.22
N ASN A 98 12.51 8.98 20.25
CA ASN A 98 11.63 8.45 21.29
C ASN A 98 10.33 7.92 20.68
N CYS A 99 10.28 6.61 20.48
CA CYS A 99 9.11 5.92 19.97
C CYS A 99 8.36 5.20 21.10
N SER A 100 7.13 5.64 21.39
CA SER A 100 6.30 5.06 22.45
C SER A 100 6.06 3.56 22.25
N ARG A 101 5.89 3.10 21.01
CA ARG A 101 5.67 1.69 20.67
C ARG A 101 6.87 0.82 21.01
N ILE A 102 8.06 1.26 20.56
CA ILE A 102 9.32 0.56 20.83
C ILE A 102 9.62 0.55 22.34
N ASN A 103 9.39 1.68 23.01
CA ASN A 103 9.63 1.77 24.45
C ASN A 103 8.73 0.82 25.25
N LEU A 104 7.43 0.76 24.93
CA LEU A 104 6.49 -0.15 25.60
C LEU A 104 6.85 -1.61 25.32
N ALA A 105 7.15 -1.96 24.07
CA ALA A 105 7.56 -3.31 23.70
C ALA A 105 8.83 -3.76 24.44
N ASN A 106 9.83 -2.87 24.53
CA ASN A 106 11.08 -3.16 25.24
C ASN A 106 10.90 -3.29 26.76
N GLN A 107 9.97 -2.55 27.39
CA GLN A 107 9.68 -2.66 28.82
C GLN A 107 9.07 -4.02 29.19
N GLU A 108 8.28 -4.62 28.30
CA GLU A 108 7.65 -5.92 28.50
C GLU A 108 8.49 -7.10 27.98
N SER A 109 9.65 -6.83 27.37
CA SER A 109 10.52 -7.86 26.82
C SER A 109 11.59 -8.28 27.80
N GLU A 110 11.67 -9.58 28.09
CA GLU A 110 12.82 -10.17 28.76
C GLU A 110 13.94 -10.36 27.75
N LYS A 111 14.99 -9.51 27.80
CA LYS A 111 16.26 -9.62 27.04
C LYS A 111 16.11 -10.12 25.60
N ASP A 112 15.74 -9.24 24.72
CA ASP A 112 15.92 -9.45 23.29
C ASP A 112 17.30 -8.89 22.92
N ASP A 113 18.21 -9.72 22.36
CA ASP A 113 19.57 -9.32 21.99
C ASP A 113 19.59 -8.26 20.86
N TYR A 114 18.42 -7.97 20.26
CA TYR A 114 18.20 -6.97 19.21
C TYR A 114 17.35 -5.81 19.69
N LEU A 115 17.81 -5.08 20.70
CA LEU A 115 17.12 -3.90 21.24
C LEU A 115 17.19 -2.73 20.25
N ILE A 116 16.10 -2.50 19.54
CA ILE A 116 15.88 -1.26 18.80
C ILE A 116 15.36 -0.23 19.82
N THR A 117 15.95 0.96 19.82
CA THR A 117 15.51 2.09 20.64
C THR A 117 15.05 3.28 19.81
N HIS A 118 15.61 3.41 18.61
CA HIS A 118 15.40 4.50 17.68
C HIS A 118 15.05 3.94 16.30
N HIS A 119 14.39 4.74 15.47
CA HIS A 119 14.12 4.38 14.09
C HIS A 119 14.11 5.63 13.20
N ALA A 120 14.22 5.45 11.89
CA ALA A 120 13.91 6.50 10.93
C ALA A 120 12.52 6.25 10.33
N THR A 121 11.80 7.33 10.03
CA THR A 121 10.47 7.29 9.42
C THR A 121 10.40 8.25 8.23
N VAL A 122 9.64 7.88 7.20
CA VAL A 122 9.40 8.70 6.01
C VAL A 122 7.98 8.48 5.51
N PRO A 123 7.27 9.50 4.99
CA PRO A 123 5.97 9.29 4.38
C PRO A 123 6.10 8.63 3.01
N LEU A 124 5.25 7.63 2.75
CA LEU A 124 5.01 7.09 1.42
C LEU A 124 4.09 8.05 0.67
N ARG A 125 4.58 8.64 -0.42
CA ARG A 125 3.81 9.67 -1.14
C ARG A 125 4.06 9.63 -2.65
N SER A 126 3.08 10.17 -3.40
CA SER A 126 3.22 10.47 -4.82
C SER A 126 2.61 11.85 -5.09
N GLY A 127 3.46 12.83 -5.40
CA GLY A 127 3.04 14.23 -5.41
C GLY A 127 2.59 14.69 -4.03
N ASP A 128 1.38 15.22 -3.94
CA ASP A 128 0.77 15.71 -2.69
C ASP A 128 -0.04 14.61 -1.95
N GLU A 129 -0.25 13.47 -2.57
CA GLU A 129 -0.98 12.35 -1.96
C GLU A 129 -0.05 11.53 -1.07
N GLN A 130 -0.52 11.18 0.11
CA GLN A 130 0.20 10.37 1.09
C GLN A 130 -0.59 9.09 1.38
N TYR A 131 0.12 7.95 1.53
CA TYR A 131 -0.49 6.62 1.67
C TYR A 131 -0.12 5.93 2.99
N GLY A 132 0.92 6.40 3.67
CA GLY A 132 1.38 5.79 4.90
C GLY A 132 2.81 6.16 5.26
N LEU A 133 3.44 5.31 6.07
CA LEU A 133 4.77 5.51 6.62
C LEU A 133 5.66 4.29 6.36
N LEU A 134 6.85 4.54 5.84
CA LEU A 134 7.95 3.58 5.82
C LEU A 134 8.87 3.86 7.01
N ASN A 135 9.17 2.83 7.78
CA ASN A 135 10.02 2.92 8.95
C ASN A 135 11.15 1.90 8.84
N VAL A 136 12.33 2.27 9.28
CA VAL A 136 13.49 1.38 9.33
C VAL A 136 14.22 1.53 10.66
N ALA A 137 14.84 0.46 11.13
CA ALA A 137 15.64 0.50 12.33
C ALA A 137 16.86 -0.43 12.22
N THR A 138 17.84 -0.16 13.10
CA THR A 138 19.04 -0.96 13.27
C THR A 138 19.38 -0.98 14.76
N PRO A 139 19.68 -2.15 15.34
CA PRO A 139 20.08 -2.24 16.75
C PRO A 139 21.25 -1.31 17.07
N HIS A 140 21.19 -0.70 18.23
CA HIS A 140 22.22 0.21 18.76
C HIS A 140 22.47 1.49 17.94
N THR A 141 21.68 1.74 16.90
CA THR A 141 21.74 2.97 16.11
C THR A 141 20.82 4.03 16.73
N VAL A 142 21.39 5.16 17.11
CA VAL A 142 20.66 6.28 17.74
C VAL A 142 20.26 7.34 16.71
N VAL A 143 21.11 7.57 15.70
CA VAL A 143 20.88 8.57 14.64
C VAL A 143 21.34 7.98 13.31
N TYR A 144 20.49 8.07 12.31
CA TYR A 144 20.80 7.73 10.92
C TYR A 144 21.45 8.90 10.23
N SER A 145 22.42 8.64 9.37
CA SER A 145 23.14 9.65 8.60
C SER A 145 22.22 10.34 7.58
N GLN A 146 22.65 11.47 7.05
CA GLN A 146 21.93 12.15 5.99
C GLN A 146 21.80 11.25 4.74
N ASP A 147 22.83 10.49 4.42
CA ASP A 147 22.83 9.53 3.29
C ASP A 147 21.80 8.41 3.48
N ASP A 148 21.64 7.91 4.71
CA ASP A 148 20.61 6.91 5.04
C ASP A 148 19.19 7.48 4.90
N LEU A 149 18.98 8.71 5.37
CA LEU A 149 17.69 9.40 5.25
C LEU A 149 17.33 9.68 3.78
N GLU A 150 18.29 10.11 2.97
CA GLU A 150 18.08 10.34 1.52
C GLU A 150 17.80 9.03 0.76
N LEU A 151 18.47 7.93 1.13
CA LEU A 151 18.14 6.62 0.59
C LEU A 151 16.70 6.26 0.93
N LEU A 152 16.31 6.41 2.19
CA LEU A 152 14.98 6.12 2.67
C LEU A 152 13.91 6.95 1.94
N GLU A 153 14.16 8.26 1.74
CA GLU A 153 13.29 9.15 0.95
C GLU A 153 13.14 8.69 -0.50
N SER A 154 14.24 8.30 -1.14
CA SER A 154 14.24 7.85 -2.53
C SER A 154 13.41 6.58 -2.71
N VAL A 155 13.55 5.62 -1.79
CA VAL A 155 12.75 4.38 -1.80
C VAL A 155 11.29 4.66 -1.48
N ALA A 156 11.00 5.52 -0.51
CA ALA A 156 9.63 5.89 -0.13
C ALA A 156 8.87 6.56 -1.28
N LEU A 157 9.54 7.42 -2.07
CA LEU A 157 8.95 8.03 -3.27
C LEU A 157 8.65 6.99 -4.35
N GLN A 158 9.53 6.00 -4.55
CA GLN A 158 9.30 4.92 -5.52
C GLN A 158 8.12 4.05 -5.10
N ILE A 159 8.08 3.61 -3.83
CA ILE A 159 6.95 2.83 -3.29
C ILE A 159 5.65 3.64 -3.39
N GLY A 160 5.64 4.91 -2.98
CA GLY A 160 4.47 5.77 -3.08
C GLY A 160 3.95 5.94 -4.51
N SER A 161 4.87 6.07 -5.48
CA SER A 161 4.51 6.14 -6.91
C SER A 161 3.93 4.82 -7.43
N ALA A 162 4.47 3.68 -6.98
CA ALA A 162 3.95 2.36 -7.30
C ALA A 162 2.55 2.13 -6.70
N ILE A 163 2.32 2.57 -5.44
CA ILE A 163 0.99 2.54 -4.80
C ILE A 163 -0.02 3.32 -5.68
N LYS A 164 0.32 4.55 -6.07
CA LYS A 164 -0.56 5.37 -6.92
C LYS A 164 -0.86 4.70 -8.24
N ARG A 165 0.15 4.12 -8.90
CA ARG A 165 -0.02 3.40 -10.17
C ARG A 165 -0.99 2.23 -10.04
N ILE A 166 -0.82 1.38 -9.02
CA ILE A 166 -1.71 0.23 -8.78
C ILE A 166 -3.13 0.71 -8.52
N TYR A 167 -3.30 1.72 -7.66
CA TYR A 167 -4.60 2.29 -7.33
C TYR A 167 -5.33 2.84 -8.57
N LEU A 168 -4.65 3.61 -9.41
CA LEU A 168 -5.23 4.14 -10.65
C LEU A 168 -5.60 3.01 -11.64
N THR A 169 -4.73 2.01 -11.78
CA THR A 169 -5.01 0.85 -12.64
C THR A 169 -6.26 0.08 -12.19
N ASP A 170 -6.46 -0.08 -10.89
CA ASP A 170 -7.64 -0.77 -10.36
C ASP A 170 -8.92 0.07 -10.52
N GLN A 171 -8.82 1.39 -10.36
CA GLN A 171 -9.94 2.29 -10.67
C GLN A 171 -10.33 2.24 -12.16
N GLU A 172 -9.36 2.24 -13.07
CA GLU A 172 -9.60 2.11 -14.52
C GLU A 172 -10.27 0.79 -14.87
N LYS A 173 -9.81 -0.33 -14.29
CA LYS A 173 -10.43 -1.64 -14.49
C LYS A 173 -11.88 -1.67 -14.00
N GLU A 174 -12.17 -1.11 -12.84
CA GLU A 174 -13.52 -1.08 -12.31
C GLU A 174 -14.45 -0.18 -13.14
N ALA A 175 -13.97 0.98 -13.56
CA ALA A 175 -14.72 1.85 -14.49
C ALA A 175 -15.03 1.15 -15.82
N ALA A 176 -14.06 0.43 -16.38
CA ALA A 176 -14.27 -0.37 -17.59
C ALA A 176 -15.30 -1.49 -17.40
N ARG A 177 -15.28 -2.20 -16.26
CA ARG A 177 -16.27 -3.24 -15.92
C ARG A 177 -17.68 -2.66 -15.81
N ILE A 178 -17.84 -1.52 -15.15
CA ILE A 178 -19.13 -0.84 -15.03
C ILE A 178 -19.65 -0.39 -16.40
N SER A 179 -18.79 0.19 -17.23
CA SER A 179 -19.13 0.62 -18.59
C SER A 179 -19.60 -0.56 -19.45
N GLU A 180 -18.88 -1.67 -19.43
CA GLU A 180 -19.23 -2.87 -20.18
C GLU A 180 -20.56 -3.49 -19.70
N ARG A 181 -20.77 -3.55 -18.39
CA ARG A 181 -22.06 -4.01 -17.80
C ARG A 181 -23.22 -3.15 -18.29
N ASN A 182 -23.03 -1.84 -18.32
CA ASN A 182 -24.08 -0.91 -18.78
C ASN A 182 -24.32 -1.03 -20.29
N ARG A 183 -23.31 -1.31 -21.09
CA ARG A 183 -23.42 -1.59 -22.51
C ARG A 183 -24.24 -2.87 -22.77
N LEU A 184 -23.87 -3.98 -22.10
CA LEU A 184 -24.58 -5.24 -22.21
C LEU A 184 -26.06 -5.14 -21.78
N ALA A 185 -26.34 -4.39 -20.72
CA ALA A 185 -27.72 -4.17 -20.27
C ALA A 185 -28.57 -3.45 -21.33
N ARG A 186 -28.01 -2.45 -22.02
CA ARG A 186 -28.69 -1.77 -23.14
C ARG A 186 -28.90 -2.69 -24.32
N ASP A 187 -27.89 -3.45 -24.74
CA ASP A 187 -27.95 -4.39 -25.84
C ASP A 187 -29.04 -5.47 -25.60
N LEU A 188 -29.12 -5.97 -24.37
CA LEU A 188 -30.17 -6.91 -23.94
C LEU A 188 -31.56 -6.28 -23.99
N HIS A 189 -31.72 -5.07 -23.44
CA HIS A 189 -32.99 -4.35 -23.45
C HIS A 189 -33.49 -4.11 -24.89
N ASP A 190 -32.60 -3.70 -25.79
CA ASP A 190 -32.96 -3.46 -27.17
C ASP A 190 -33.32 -4.75 -27.91
N SER A 191 -32.60 -5.85 -27.65
CA SER A 191 -32.93 -7.18 -28.19
C SER A 191 -34.28 -7.69 -27.71
N VAL A 192 -34.58 -7.55 -26.41
CA VAL A 192 -35.87 -7.95 -25.85
C VAL A 192 -37.02 -7.12 -26.43
N ASN A 193 -36.82 -5.80 -26.56
CA ASN A 193 -37.84 -4.93 -27.17
C ASN A 193 -38.10 -5.29 -28.64
N GLN A 194 -37.07 -5.59 -29.41
CA GLN A 194 -37.22 -6.05 -30.82
C GLN A 194 -38.00 -7.37 -30.89
N MET A 195 -37.71 -8.35 -30.00
CA MET A 195 -38.44 -9.61 -29.96
C MET A 195 -39.91 -9.41 -29.57
N LEU A 196 -40.21 -8.57 -28.57
CA LEU A 196 -41.58 -8.24 -28.16
C LEU A 196 -42.35 -7.54 -29.27
N PHE A 197 -41.69 -6.62 -29.99
CA PHE A 197 -42.29 -5.94 -31.14
C PHE A 197 -42.62 -6.92 -32.27
N SER A 198 -41.68 -7.83 -32.59
CA SER A 198 -41.90 -8.87 -33.62
C SER A 198 -43.05 -9.82 -33.24
N LEU A 199 -43.10 -10.25 -31.96
CA LEU A 199 -44.20 -11.07 -31.46
C LEU A 199 -45.56 -10.37 -31.58
N LYS A 200 -45.62 -9.06 -31.23
CA LYS A 200 -46.82 -8.23 -31.36
C LYS A 200 -47.32 -8.16 -32.80
N LEU A 201 -46.40 -7.92 -33.76
CA LEU A 201 -46.75 -7.87 -35.18
C LEU A 201 -47.24 -9.22 -35.71
N THR A 202 -46.61 -10.31 -35.30
CA THR A 202 -47.00 -11.65 -35.72
C THR A 202 -48.40 -12.01 -35.15
N ALA A 203 -48.64 -11.65 -33.87
CA ALA A 203 -49.93 -11.85 -33.23
C ALA A 203 -51.08 -11.02 -33.88
N HIS A 204 -50.78 -9.79 -34.29
CA HIS A 204 -51.77 -8.95 -35.03
C HIS A 204 -52.08 -9.52 -36.42
N ALA A 205 -51.09 -9.93 -37.16
CA ALA A 205 -51.27 -10.55 -38.49
C ALA A 205 -52.05 -11.87 -38.38
N ALA A 206 -51.83 -12.66 -37.35
CA ALA A 206 -52.60 -13.92 -37.12
C ALA A 206 -54.08 -13.62 -36.77
N HIS A 207 -54.32 -12.58 -35.98
CA HIS A 207 -55.68 -12.15 -35.59
C HIS A 207 -56.47 -11.69 -36.84
N ASP A 208 -55.88 -10.80 -37.67
CA ASP A 208 -56.54 -10.28 -38.88
C ASP A 208 -56.91 -11.40 -39.84
N ILE A 209 -56.07 -12.44 -40.00
CA ILE A 209 -56.36 -13.62 -40.84
C ILE A 209 -57.52 -14.48 -40.30
N THR A 210 -57.77 -14.44 -38.98
CA THR A 210 -58.87 -15.22 -38.37
C THR A 210 -60.23 -14.49 -38.39
N GLU A 211 -60.23 -13.17 -38.46
CA GLU A 211 -61.47 -12.36 -38.58
C GLU A 211 -61.98 -12.27 -40.03
N ASP A 212 -61.16 -12.46 -41.04
CA ASP A 212 -61.54 -12.46 -42.46
C ASP A 212 -62.11 -13.80 -42.96
N ARG A 213 -62.40 -14.73 -42.07
CA ARG A 213 -63.07 -16.02 -42.37
C ARG A 213 -64.45 -16.12 -41.70
#